data_e1638b3a68c478764e5f89eef1ced973
#
_entry.id   e1638b3a68c478764e5f89eef1ced973
#
_cell.length_a   1.000
_cell.length_b   1.000
_cell.length_c   1.000
_cell.angle_alpha   90.00
_cell.angle_beta   90.00
_cell.angle_gamma   90.00
#
_symmetry.space_group_name_H-M   'P 1'
#
loop_
_entity.id
_entity.type
_entity.pdbx_description
1 polymer ?
#
loop_
_entity_poly.entity_id
_entity_poly.type
_entity_poly.pdbx_seq_one_letter_code
_entity_poly.pdbx_strand_id
1 'polypeptide(L)'
;MSSSRATFYAHQTLNLHARYGLSDNAKKLLRAHDNWKMGGLERDQLGRLVRMSPDMRKSITDTITKCAEIMRKKPAEVKNCIDIIQACTEILDAADKPPDLEGFPFLKLPAELRQNIYRWYATKIVATTLVAYSNEVGCDCGKWTPPNPSTLPAIHRVDMALARTCSQIKSEYLEFIYHKYTLYFACSCELNKRLKGNSTLRASLRSIKVHWTGPVSDKAFSRLAKCKELRHLDIAISKSTTNFETPREKEMRRYFHSMKPARLADALGIEELLSIRGLTSVCVSHVNGRQSTKRTDEERANLQGLLIFKLRVPELD
;
A
#
# COMPACT_ATOMS: atom_id res chain seq x y z
N MET A 1 30.85 34.50 33.67
CA MET A 1 32.02 34.49 32.74
C MET A 1 31.79 33.79 31.38
N SER A 2 30.60 33.28 31.08
CA SER A 2 30.32 32.58 29.80
C SER A 2 29.90 33.51 28.64
N SER A 3 29.36 34.70 28.94
CA SER A 3 28.81 35.62 27.92
C SER A 3 29.88 36.23 26.98
N SER A 4 31.15 36.45 27.47
CA SER A 4 32.18 37.10 26.66
C SER A 4 32.80 36.14 25.62
N ARG A 5 32.85 34.84 25.88
CA ARG A 5 33.31 33.83 24.88
C ARG A 5 32.31 33.63 23.76
N ALA A 6 31.04 33.61 24.05
CA ALA A 6 29.97 33.45 23.06
C ALA A 6 29.93 34.57 22.02
N THR A 7 30.08 35.83 22.46
CA THR A 7 30.17 37.01 21.58
C THR A 7 31.45 37.01 20.75
N PHE A 8 32.55 36.52 21.30
CA PHE A 8 33.81 36.44 20.59
C PHE A 8 33.78 35.43 19.44
N TYR A 9 33.20 34.25 19.63
CA TYR A 9 33.06 33.26 18.56
C TYR A 9 32.10 33.72 17.44
N ALA A 10 31.00 34.33 17.78
CA ALA A 10 30.04 34.84 16.78
C ALA A 10 30.66 35.95 15.92
N HIS A 11 31.47 36.84 16.48
CA HIS A 11 32.19 37.86 15.71
C HIS A 11 33.32 37.28 14.86
N GLN A 12 34.06 36.30 15.36
CA GLN A 12 35.12 35.63 14.59
C GLN A 12 34.53 34.87 13.40
N THR A 13 33.42 34.17 13.57
CA THR A 13 32.76 33.41 12.51
C THR A 13 32.22 34.35 11.40
N LEU A 14 31.65 35.49 11.76
CA LEU A 14 31.18 36.49 10.79
C LEU A 14 32.30 37.08 9.92
N ASN A 15 33.45 37.42 10.50
CA ASN A 15 34.60 37.95 9.76
C ASN A 15 35.30 36.89 8.89
N LEU A 16 35.38 35.66 9.36
CA LEU A 16 35.95 34.53 8.60
C LEU A 16 35.12 34.20 7.36
N HIS A 17 33.78 34.31 7.44
CA HIS A 17 32.92 34.04 6.29
C HIS A 17 33.09 34.97 5.12
N ALA A 18 33.25 36.28 5.37
CA ALA A 18 33.56 37.26 4.32
C ALA A 18 34.92 37.01 3.69
N ARG A 19 35.93 36.66 4.52
CA ARG A 19 37.32 36.43 4.11
C ARG A 19 37.51 35.19 3.21
N TYR A 20 36.72 34.13 3.44
CA TYR A 20 36.84 32.88 2.68
C TYR A 20 35.77 32.71 1.58
N GLY A 21 34.90 33.69 1.39
CA GLY A 21 33.88 33.65 0.33
C GLY A 21 32.93 32.48 0.47
N LEU A 22 32.50 32.16 1.70
CA LEU A 22 31.57 31.07 1.96
C LEU A 22 30.16 31.41 1.48
N SER A 23 29.40 30.40 1.06
CA SER A 23 28.04 30.59 0.62
C SER A 23 27.11 31.05 1.76
N ASP A 24 25.99 31.68 1.44
CA ASP A 24 25.05 32.12 2.47
C ASP A 24 24.43 30.97 3.25
N ASN A 25 24.23 29.80 2.61
CA ASN A 25 23.82 28.57 3.28
C ASN A 25 24.88 28.11 4.29
N ALA A 26 26.16 28.12 3.93
CA ALA A 26 27.24 27.77 4.86
C ALA A 26 27.30 28.75 6.04
N LYS A 27 27.18 30.05 5.79
CA LYS A 27 27.12 31.08 6.85
C LYS A 27 25.95 30.83 7.80
N LYS A 28 24.75 30.51 7.25
CA LYS A 28 23.55 30.20 8.04
C LYS A 28 23.76 28.99 8.94
N LEU A 29 24.34 27.91 8.41
CA LEU A 29 24.59 26.68 9.15
C LEU A 29 25.68 26.85 10.23
N LEU A 30 26.76 27.58 9.94
CA LEU A 30 27.78 27.87 10.92
C LEU A 30 27.27 28.76 12.07
N ARG A 31 26.40 29.74 11.80
CA ARG A 31 25.69 30.50 12.83
C ARG A 31 24.78 29.62 13.68
N ALA A 32 24.05 28.68 13.04
CA ALA A 32 23.22 27.72 13.76
C ALA A 32 24.05 26.80 14.65
N HIS A 33 25.24 26.38 14.20
CA HIS A 33 26.20 25.61 14.97
C HIS A 33 26.69 26.39 16.19
N ASP A 34 27.09 27.67 16.02
CA ASP A 34 27.50 28.53 17.12
C ASP A 34 26.37 28.67 18.16
N ASN A 35 25.13 28.88 17.69
CA ASN A 35 23.97 28.94 18.56
C ASN A 35 23.72 27.64 19.32
N TRP A 36 23.90 26.48 18.67
CA TRP A 36 23.87 25.18 19.34
C TRP A 36 24.94 25.06 20.42
N LYS A 37 26.18 25.43 20.13
CA LYS A 37 27.27 25.41 21.14
C LYS A 37 27.01 26.31 22.34
N MET A 38 26.23 27.37 22.15
CA MET A 38 25.81 28.29 23.20
C MET A 38 24.55 27.82 23.96
N GLY A 39 23.94 26.68 23.57
CA GLY A 39 22.73 26.16 24.19
C GLY A 39 21.44 26.82 23.72
N GLY A 40 21.47 27.68 22.71
CA GLY A 40 20.28 28.35 22.14
C GLY A 40 19.57 27.54 21.05
N LEU A 41 20.14 26.42 20.63
CA LEU A 41 19.57 25.51 19.65
C LEU A 41 19.82 24.06 20.10
N GLU A 42 18.89 23.15 19.86
CA GLU A 42 19.09 21.73 20.08
C GLU A 42 19.85 21.08 18.92
N ARG A 43 20.62 20.02 19.23
CA ARG A 43 21.39 19.29 18.23
C ARG A 43 20.51 18.73 17.11
N ASP A 44 19.32 18.21 17.42
CA ASP A 44 18.39 17.70 16.43
C ASP A 44 17.86 18.79 15.49
N GLN A 45 17.60 20.00 16.02
CA GLN A 45 17.18 21.14 15.21
C GLN A 45 18.28 21.54 14.22
N LEU A 46 19.55 21.51 14.65
CA LEU A 46 20.69 21.74 13.75
C LEU A 46 20.74 20.67 12.63
N GLY A 47 20.60 19.40 12.99
CA GLY A 47 20.57 18.28 12.01
C GLY A 47 19.40 18.39 11.03
N ARG A 48 18.20 18.82 11.50
CA ARG A 48 17.04 19.05 10.64
C ARG A 48 17.30 20.10 9.56
N LEU A 49 17.99 21.19 9.86
CA LEU A 49 18.29 22.23 8.87
C LEU A 49 19.06 21.68 7.67
N VAL A 50 19.94 20.70 7.90
CA VAL A 50 20.71 20.06 6.83
C VAL A 50 19.89 19.00 6.10
N ARG A 51 19.12 18.19 6.83
CA ARG A 51 18.29 17.10 6.25
C ARG A 51 17.16 17.62 5.36
N MET A 52 16.62 18.80 5.64
CA MET A 52 15.50 19.38 4.90
C MET A 52 15.88 19.91 3.51
N SER A 53 17.17 20.14 3.24
CA SER A 53 17.60 20.71 1.96
C SER A 53 18.93 20.09 1.48
N PRO A 54 18.93 19.41 0.32
CA PRO A 54 20.15 18.89 -0.29
C PRO A 54 21.23 19.98 -0.51
N ASP A 55 20.79 21.21 -0.80
CA ASP A 55 21.68 22.35 -1.03
C ASP A 55 22.44 22.76 0.23
N MET A 56 21.82 22.58 1.41
CA MET A 56 22.50 22.83 2.69
C MET A 56 23.65 21.84 2.89
N ARG A 57 23.42 20.55 2.65
CA ARG A 57 24.46 19.52 2.77
C ARG A 57 25.61 19.76 1.78
N LYS A 58 25.26 20.04 0.52
CA LYS A 58 26.24 20.40 -0.51
C LYS A 58 27.08 21.61 -0.10
N SER A 59 26.44 22.65 0.42
CA SER A 59 27.10 23.86 0.87
C SER A 59 28.14 23.62 1.98
N ILE A 60 27.87 22.68 2.91
CA ILE A 60 28.82 22.28 3.94
C ILE A 60 29.99 21.51 3.34
N THR A 61 29.74 20.58 2.44
CA THR A 61 30.80 19.79 1.76
C THR A 61 31.71 20.68 0.93
N ASP A 62 31.13 21.62 0.18
CA ASP A 62 31.89 22.62 -0.60
C ASP A 62 32.71 23.52 0.31
N THR A 63 32.22 23.83 1.51
CA THR A 63 32.96 24.63 2.52
C THR A 63 34.21 23.89 3.01
N ILE A 64 34.08 22.60 3.32
CA ILE A 64 35.21 21.75 3.73
C ILE A 64 36.28 21.72 2.64
N THR A 65 35.86 21.47 1.39
CA THR A 65 36.78 21.45 0.23
C THR A 65 37.51 22.78 0.07
N LYS A 66 36.77 23.88 0.18
CA LYS A 66 37.34 25.24 0.07
C LYS A 66 38.35 25.55 1.19
N CYS A 67 38.06 25.19 2.43
CA CYS A 67 39.00 25.35 3.54
C CYS A 67 40.26 24.50 3.33
N ALA A 68 40.12 23.26 2.85
CA ALA A 68 41.27 22.41 2.53
C ALA A 68 42.17 23.03 1.43
N GLU A 69 41.60 23.65 0.41
CA GLU A 69 42.34 24.38 -0.62
C GLU A 69 43.08 25.64 -0.08
N ILE A 70 42.40 26.36 0.82
CA ILE A 70 42.99 27.56 1.45
C ILE A 70 44.17 27.17 2.33
N MET A 71 44.07 26.11 3.14
CA MET A 71 45.16 25.61 3.97
C MET A 71 46.39 25.27 3.14
N ARG A 72 46.22 24.67 1.95
CA ARG A 72 47.34 24.34 1.05
C ARG A 72 48.04 25.59 0.48
N LYS A 73 47.26 26.66 0.22
CA LYS A 73 47.78 27.89 -0.39
C LYS A 73 48.30 28.91 0.64
N LYS A 74 47.77 28.91 1.85
CA LYS A 74 48.03 29.92 2.88
C LYS A 74 48.22 29.26 4.25
N PRO A 75 49.46 28.85 4.62
CA PRO A 75 49.72 28.16 5.90
C PRO A 75 49.31 28.96 7.14
N ALA A 76 49.31 30.30 7.07
CA ALA A 76 48.88 31.15 8.18
C ALA A 76 47.40 31.00 8.53
N GLU A 77 46.55 30.49 7.62
CA GLU A 77 45.12 30.32 7.81
C GLU A 77 44.73 28.91 8.30
N VAL A 78 45.69 28.01 8.50
CA VAL A 78 45.46 26.60 8.83
C VAL A 78 44.56 26.45 10.05
N LYS A 79 44.83 27.17 11.14
CA LYS A 79 44.07 27.10 12.39
C LYS A 79 42.59 27.45 12.17
N ASN A 80 42.33 28.57 11.49
CA ASN A 80 40.97 29.03 11.22
C ASN A 80 40.22 28.06 10.31
N CYS A 81 40.88 27.49 9.31
CA CYS A 81 40.27 26.50 8.42
C CYS A 81 39.95 25.19 9.15
N ILE A 82 40.80 24.73 10.07
CA ILE A 82 40.53 23.55 10.90
C ILE A 82 39.31 23.78 11.75
N ASP A 83 39.16 24.94 12.42
CA ASP A 83 38.01 25.27 13.24
C ASP A 83 36.69 25.24 12.41
N ILE A 84 36.73 25.78 11.18
CA ILE A 84 35.59 25.75 10.27
C ILE A 84 35.27 24.30 9.81
N ILE A 85 36.28 23.50 9.46
CA ILE A 85 36.11 22.10 9.06
C ILE A 85 35.52 21.29 10.21
N GLN A 86 36.02 21.51 11.43
CA GLN A 86 35.48 20.84 12.61
C GLN A 86 34.00 21.18 12.83
N ALA A 87 33.61 22.45 12.74
CA ALA A 87 32.23 22.87 12.85
C ALA A 87 31.39 22.24 11.72
N CYS A 88 31.85 22.19 10.49
CA CYS A 88 31.16 21.52 9.37
C CYS A 88 30.99 20.03 9.61
N THR A 89 32.00 19.35 10.17
CA THR A 89 31.92 17.92 10.49
C THR A 89 30.87 17.67 11.61
N GLU A 90 30.88 18.49 12.65
CA GLU A 90 29.86 18.38 13.71
C GLU A 90 28.45 18.64 13.21
N ILE A 91 28.26 19.55 12.26
CA ILE A 91 26.96 19.79 11.58
C ILE A 91 26.53 18.55 10.78
N LEU A 92 27.43 17.91 10.05
CA LEU A 92 27.13 16.68 9.30
C LEU A 92 26.83 15.52 10.26
N ASP A 93 27.59 15.38 11.34
CA ASP A 93 27.33 14.37 12.37
C ASP A 93 25.94 14.55 13.03
N ALA A 94 25.53 15.79 13.27
CA ALA A 94 24.18 16.08 13.76
C ALA A 94 23.09 15.74 12.72
N ALA A 95 23.41 15.88 11.43
CA ALA A 95 22.51 15.53 10.35
C ALA A 95 22.40 14.01 10.11
N ASP A 96 23.52 13.29 10.26
CA ASP A 96 23.59 11.84 9.99
C ASP A 96 23.14 10.99 11.18
N LYS A 97 23.21 11.52 12.40
CA LYS A 97 22.55 10.85 13.52
C LYS A 97 21.04 10.94 13.34
N PRO A 98 20.34 9.80 13.37
CA PRO A 98 18.88 9.86 13.46
C PRO A 98 18.54 10.74 14.66
N PRO A 99 17.51 11.59 14.58
CA PRO A 99 17.02 12.28 15.75
C PRO A 99 16.78 11.23 16.83
N ASP A 100 17.13 11.51 18.07
CA ASP A 100 16.63 10.78 19.24
C ASP A 100 15.12 11.00 19.32
N LEU A 101 14.45 10.55 18.30
CA LEU A 101 13.03 10.38 18.29
C LEU A 101 12.81 9.19 19.22
N GLU A 102 12.46 9.47 20.46
CA GLU A 102 11.47 8.59 21.09
C GLU A 102 10.32 8.57 20.11
N GLY A 103 10.33 7.53 19.24
CA GLY A 103 9.41 7.42 18.11
C GLY A 103 8.01 7.50 18.69
N PHE A 104 7.15 8.33 18.10
CA PHE A 104 5.77 8.46 18.55
C PHE A 104 5.22 7.06 18.85
N PRO A 105 4.79 6.78 20.10
CA PRO A 105 4.46 5.42 20.54
C PRO A 105 3.13 4.96 19.94
N PHE A 106 3.11 4.81 18.60
CA PHE A 106 1.92 4.49 17.80
C PHE A 106 1.19 3.27 18.35
N LEU A 107 1.93 2.23 18.76
CA LEU A 107 1.33 1.00 19.29
C LEU A 107 0.73 1.17 20.67
N LYS A 108 1.10 2.23 21.43
CA LYS A 108 0.46 2.57 22.71
C LYS A 108 -0.88 3.29 22.55
N LEU A 109 -1.22 3.74 21.34
CA LEU A 109 -2.53 4.29 21.07
C LEU A 109 -3.61 3.21 21.19
N PRO A 110 -4.80 3.55 21.71
CA PRO A 110 -5.99 2.70 21.60
C PRO A 110 -6.27 2.27 20.14
N ALA A 111 -6.84 1.09 19.96
CA ALA A 111 -7.11 0.52 18.63
C ALA A 111 -7.96 1.45 17.76
N GLU A 112 -8.92 2.13 18.36
CA GLU A 112 -9.83 3.08 17.70
C GLU A 112 -9.06 4.27 17.11
N LEU A 113 -8.07 4.80 17.82
CA LEU A 113 -7.25 5.90 17.33
C LEU A 113 -6.32 5.42 16.21
N ARG A 114 -5.77 4.20 16.31
CA ARG A 114 -5.00 3.61 15.21
C ARG A 114 -5.87 3.42 13.96
N GLN A 115 -7.12 2.93 14.11
CA GLN A 115 -8.07 2.80 13.00
C GLN A 115 -8.43 4.15 12.37
N ASN A 116 -8.54 5.23 13.15
CA ASN A 116 -8.76 6.57 12.61
C ASN A 116 -7.56 7.03 11.78
N ILE A 117 -6.34 6.74 12.22
CA ILE A 117 -5.13 7.02 11.45
C ILE A 117 -5.10 6.19 10.16
N TYR A 118 -5.46 4.89 10.20
CA TYR A 118 -5.58 4.06 9.00
C TYR A 118 -6.63 4.62 8.03
N ARG A 119 -7.77 5.08 8.55
CA ARG A 119 -8.82 5.70 7.73
C ARG A 119 -8.30 6.95 7.04
N TRP A 120 -7.64 7.82 7.78
CA TRP A 120 -7.06 9.06 7.24
C TRP A 120 -5.94 8.76 6.24
N TYR A 121 -5.07 7.81 6.53
CA TYR A 121 -4.01 7.38 5.62
C TYR A 121 -4.57 6.80 4.30
N ALA A 122 -5.65 6.05 4.40
CA ALA A 122 -6.35 5.47 3.25
C ALA A 122 -7.26 6.45 2.50
N THR A 123 -7.44 7.70 2.94
CA THR A 123 -8.29 8.70 2.24
C THR A 123 -7.77 9.05 0.85
N LYS A 124 -6.51 8.84 0.58
CA LYS A 124 -5.92 8.95 -0.77
C LYS A 124 -6.50 7.96 -1.77
N ILE A 125 -7.18 6.92 -1.29
CA ILE A 125 -7.85 5.92 -2.13
C ILE A 125 -9.30 6.38 -2.33
N VAL A 126 -9.54 7.06 -3.44
CA VAL A 126 -10.89 7.58 -3.79
C VAL A 126 -11.85 6.46 -4.19
N ALA A 127 -11.33 5.32 -4.69
CA ALA A 127 -12.15 4.22 -5.18
C ALA A 127 -12.68 3.34 -4.03
N THR A 128 -13.92 2.89 -4.16
CA THR A 128 -14.55 1.91 -3.25
C THR A 128 -14.16 0.47 -3.55
N THR A 129 -13.66 0.21 -4.75
CA THR A 129 -13.28 -1.11 -5.25
C THR A 129 -11.80 -1.14 -5.58
N LEU A 130 -11.10 -2.15 -5.07
CA LEU A 130 -9.69 -2.39 -5.35
C LEU A 130 -9.54 -3.66 -6.21
N VAL A 131 -8.73 -3.59 -7.26
CA VAL A 131 -8.42 -4.76 -8.06
C VAL A 131 -7.34 -5.58 -7.35
N ALA A 132 -7.65 -6.82 -7.06
CA ALA A 132 -6.71 -7.79 -6.50
C ALA A 132 -5.76 -8.34 -7.59
N TYR A 133 -5.23 -7.45 -8.43
CA TYR A 133 -4.46 -7.81 -9.61
C TYR A 133 -3.12 -8.43 -9.25
N SER A 134 -2.84 -9.60 -9.82
CA SER A 134 -1.53 -10.24 -9.78
C SER A 134 -1.16 -10.66 -11.21
N ASN A 135 -0.13 -10.04 -11.76
CA ASN A 135 0.48 -10.49 -13.03
C ASN A 135 1.06 -11.91 -12.95
N GLU A 136 1.04 -12.51 -11.75
CA GLU A 136 1.65 -13.81 -11.45
C GLU A 136 0.71 -15.00 -11.65
N VAL A 137 -0.58 -14.77 -11.90
CA VAL A 137 -1.52 -15.85 -12.19
C VAL A 137 -1.47 -16.11 -13.69
N GLY A 138 -0.60 -17.00 -14.12
CA GLY A 138 -0.48 -17.45 -15.49
C GLY A 138 -1.71 -18.25 -15.97
N CYS A 139 -2.93 -17.71 -15.83
CA CYS A 139 -4.13 -18.30 -16.39
C CYS A 139 -4.66 -17.42 -17.52
N ASP A 140 -5.11 -18.04 -18.60
CA ASP A 140 -5.71 -17.37 -19.77
C ASP A 140 -7.15 -16.91 -19.52
N CYS A 141 -7.77 -17.33 -18.42
CA CYS A 141 -9.15 -16.97 -18.11
C CYS A 141 -9.32 -15.51 -17.65
N GLY A 142 -8.25 -14.84 -17.23
CA GLY A 142 -8.26 -13.45 -16.77
C GLY A 142 -7.96 -12.40 -17.84
N LYS A 143 -8.01 -12.75 -19.12
CA LYS A 143 -7.84 -11.78 -20.24
C LYS A 143 -8.96 -10.72 -20.34
N TRP A 144 -9.97 -10.83 -19.49
CA TRP A 144 -10.98 -9.80 -19.32
C TRP A 144 -10.40 -8.70 -18.43
N THR A 145 -9.96 -7.64 -19.08
CA THR A 145 -9.61 -6.40 -18.37
C THR A 145 -10.81 -5.95 -17.55
N PRO A 146 -10.61 -5.58 -16.26
CA PRO A 146 -11.68 -4.95 -15.49
C PRO A 146 -12.23 -3.75 -16.25
N PRO A 147 -13.49 -3.37 -16.01
CA PRO A 147 -14.07 -2.19 -16.63
C PRO A 147 -13.19 -0.99 -16.28
N ASN A 148 -12.52 -0.41 -17.26
CA ASN A 148 -11.57 0.67 -17.14
C ASN A 148 -10.47 0.37 -16.08
N PRO A 149 -9.37 -0.34 -16.44
CA PRO A 149 -8.25 -0.56 -15.54
C PRO A 149 -7.57 0.75 -15.09
N SER A 150 -7.81 1.85 -15.80
CA SER A 150 -7.37 3.19 -15.44
C SER A 150 -8.14 3.81 -14.27
N THR A 151 -9.36 3.35 -13.96
CA THR A 151 -10.21 3.93 -12.93
C THR A 151 -10.24 3.15 -11.62
N LEU A 152 -9.87 1.86 -11.64
CA LEU A 152 -9.82 1.02 -10.45
C LEU A 152 -8.38 0.87 -9.96
N PRO A 153 -8.02 1.44 -8.82
CA PRO A 153 -6.68 1.26 -8.28
C PRO A 153 -6.45 -0.21 -7.92
N ALA A 154 -5.34 -0.74 -8.37
CA ALA A 154 -4.91 -2.07 -7.96
C ALA A 154 -4.47 -2.05 -6.49
N ILE A 155 -4.71 -3.12 -5.74
CA ILE A 155 -4.37 -3.22 -4.32
C ILE A 155 -2.86 -3.00 -4.08
N HIS A 156 -2.00 -3.37 -5.04
CA HIS A 156 -0.55 -3.14 -4.93
C HIS A 156 -0.15 -1.65 -5.10
N ARG A 157 -1.06 -0.79 -5.60
CA ARG A 157 -0.87 0.66 -5.67
C ARG A 157 -1.35 1.39 -4.42
N VAL A 158 -2.02 0.67 -3.51
CA VAL A 158 -2.32 1.20 -2.18
C VAL A 158 -0.98 1.41 -1.47
N ASP A 159 -0.82 2.57 -0.87
CA ASP A 159 0.39 2.84 -0.10
C ASP A 159 0.47 1.87 1.09
N MET A 160 1.42 0.95 1.01
CA MET A 160 1.65 -0.08 2.01
C MET A 160 2.85 0.25 2.91
N ALA A 161 3.36 1.48 2.88
CA ALA A 161 4.49 1.87 3.72
C ALA A 161 4.18 1.64 5.20
N LEU A 162 2.97 2.00 5.63
CA LEU A 162 2.52 1.77 7.00
C LEU A 162 2.49 0.27 7.37
N ALA A 163 2.04 -0.59 6.46
CA ALA A 163 2.04 -2.05 6.66
C ALA A 163 3.43 -2.69 6.65
N ARG A 164 4.48 -1.94 6.29
CA ARG A 164 5.87 -2.41 6.30
C ARG A 164 6.62 -2.07 7.58
N THR A 165 6.03 -1.30 8.48
CA THR A 165 6.67 -0.83 9.71
C THR A 165 6.86 -1.94 10.74
N CYS A 166 5.81 -2.73 11.03
CA CYS A 166 5.89 -3.90 11.90
C CYS A 166 4.73 -4.88 11.63
N SER A 167 4.82 -6.11 12.17
CA SER A 167 3.84 -7.18 11.97
C SER A 167 2.44 -6.84 12.48
N GLN A 168 2.34 -6.16 13.63
CA GLN A 168 1.07 -5.77 14.21
C GLN A 168 0.35 -4.74 13.34
N ILE A 169 1.03 -3.65 12.96
CA ILE A 169 0.46 -2.62 12.08
C ILE A 169 0.08 -3.23 10.72
N LYS A 170 0.91 -4.14 10.20
CA LYS A 170 0.61 -4.86 8.97
C LYS A 170 -0.71 -5.62 9.07
N SER A 171 -0.91 -6.38 10.15
CA SER A 171 -2.14 -7.16 10.36
C SER A 171 -3.36 -6.24 10.46
N GLU A 172 -3.30 -5.24 11.34
CA GLU A 172 -4.40 -4.30 11.57
C GLU A 172 -4.76 -3.48 10.32
N TYR A 173 -3.75 -3.00 9.59
CA TYR A 173 -3.98 -2.19 8.39
C TYR A 173 -4.54 -3.03 7.23
N LEU A 174 -4.06 -4.27 7.03
CA LEU A 174 -4.62 -5.18 6.03
C LEU A 174 -6.06 -5.56 6.36
N GLU A 175 -6.36 -5.87 7.62
CA GLU A 175 -7.72 -6.10 8.10
C GLU A 175 -8.62 -4.91 7.80
N PHE A 176 -8.18 -3.70 8.12
CA PHE A 176 -8.90 -2.47 7.82
C PHE A 176 -9.19 -2.33 6.31
N ILE A 177 -8.20 -2.59 5.44
CA ILE A 177 -8.37 -2.53 3.97
C ILE A 177 -9.39 -3.56 3.50
N TYR A 178 -9.32 -4.80 3.99
CA TYR A 178 -10.23 -5.88 3.58
C TYR A 178 -11.67 -5.69 4.09
N HIS A 179 -11.84 -4.99 5.20
CA HIS A 179 -13.18 -4.62 5.70
C HIS A 179 -13.78 -3.44 4.94
N LYS A 180 -12.97 -2.45 4.59
CA LYS A 180 -13.45 -1.18 4.02
C LYS A 180 -13.73 -1.27 2.52
N TYR A 181 -12.92 -2.00 1.77
CA TYR A 181 -12.95 -1.99 0.32
C TYR A 181 -13.51 -3.28 -0.27
N THR A 182 -14.23 -3.15 -1.39
CA THR A 182 -14.61 -4.31 -2.21
C THR A 182 -13.42 -4.79 -3.02
N LEU A 183 -13.06 -6.05 -2.89
CA LEU A 183 -11.96 -6.63 -3.67
C LEU A 183 -12.49 -7.24 -4.96
N TYR A 184 -11.98 -6.77 -6.11
CA TYR A 184 -12.29 -7.32 -7.42
C TYR A 184 -11.28 -8.36 -7.86
N PHE A 185 -11.77 -9.52 -8.27
CA PHE A 185 -10.97 -10.61 -8.84
C PHE A 185 -11.41 -10.86 -10.29
N ALA A 186 -10.45 -10.84 -11.21
CA ALA A 186 -10.70 -10.98 -12.63
C ALA A 186 -11.12 -12.42 -13.03
N CYS A 187 -10.84 -13.40 -12.18
CA CYS A 187 -11.27 -14.79 -12.37
C CYS A 187 -11.22 -15.58 -11.05
N SER A 188 -11.87 -16.75 -11.05
CA SER A 188 -11.83 -17.67 -9.90
C SER A 188 -10.44 -18.25 -9.62
N CYS A 189 -9.56 -18.33 -10.61
CA CYS A 189 -8.18 -18.78 -10.41
C CYS A 189 -7.39 -17.82 -9.52
N GLU A 190 -7.55 -16.52 -9.77
CA GLU A 190 -6.94 -15.47 -8.95
C GLU A 190 -7.51 -15.49 -7.53
N LEU A 191 -8.83 -15.55 -7.40
CA LEU A 191 -9.49 -15.68 -6.11
C LEU A 191 -8.95 -16.90 -5.32
N ASN A 192 -8.89 -18.06 -5.96
CA ASN A 192 -8.38 -19.28 -5.35
C ASN A 192 -6.94 -19.14 -4.86
N LYS A 193 -6.05 -18.56 -5.68
CA LYS A 193 -4.64 -18.35 -5.33
C LYS A 193 -4.51 -17.41 -4.13
N ARG A 194 -5.24 -16.30 -4.14
CA ARG A 194 -5.22 -15.30 -3.06
C ARG A 194 -5.77 -15.84 -1.75
N LEU A 195 -6.90 -16.53 -1.78
CA LEU A 195 -7.48 -17.14 -0.59
C LEU A 195 -6.63 -18.29 -0.05
N LYS A 196 -5.94 -19.06 -0.91
CA LYS A 196 -5.04 -20.14 -0.48
C LYS A 196 -3.87 -19.60 0.35
N GLY A 197 -3.24 -18.53 -0.10
CA GLY A 197 -1.98 -18.00 0.45
C GLY A 197 -2.14 -16.97 1.57
N ASN A 198 -3.37 -16.52 1.89
CA ASN A 198 -3.56 -15.38 2.80
C ASN A 198 -4.65 -15.64 3.83
N SER A 199 -4.22 -16.00 5.06
CA SER A 199 -5.13 -16.25 6.19
C SER A 199 -5.82 -14.98 6.67
N THR A 200 -5.11 -13.84 6.72
CA THR A 200 -5.68 -12.54 7.10
C THR A 200 -6.80 -12.15 6.14
N LEU A 201 -6.60 -12.32 4.83
CA LEU A 201 -7.65 -12.06 3.84
C LEU A 201 -8.89 -12.94 4.10
N ARG A 202 -8.71 -14.25 4.33
CA ARG A 202 -9.85 -15.14 4.62
C ARG A 202 -10.62 -14.76 5.89
N ALA A 203 -9.90 -14.31 6.91
CA ALA A 203 -10.50 -13.90 8.18
C ALA A 203 -11.24 -12.56 8.10
N SER A 204 -10.78 -11.64 7.24
CA SER A 204 -11.23 -10.23 7.25
C SER A 204 -11.99 -9.80 5.98
N LEU A 205 -12.14 -10.69 4.99
CA LEU A 205 -12.81 -10.35 3.72
C LEU A 205 -14.29 -10.09 3.93
N ARG A 206 -14.72 -8.84 3.71
CA ARG A 206 -16.13 -8.44 3.92
C ARG A 206 -16.90 -8.24 2.62
N SER A 207 -16.25 -7.73 1.59
CA SER A 207 -16.91 -7.44 0.31
C SER A 207 -16.05 -7.89 -0.86
N ILE A 208 -16.64 -8.63 -1.78
CA ILE A 208 -15.95 -9.18 -2.95
C ILE A 208 -16.77 -9.00 -4.21
N LYS A 209 -16.08 -8.72 -5.29
CA LYS A 209 -16.58 -8.84 -6.66
C LYS A 209 -15.68 -9.81 -7.44
N VAL A 210 -16.27 -10.84 -8.05
CA VAL A 210 -15.49 -11.84 -8.78
C VAL A 210 -16.15 -12.18 -10.12
N HIS A 211 -15.35 -12.24 -11.18
CA HIS A 211 -15.80 -12.81 -12.44
C HIS A 211 -15.76 -14.33 -12.33
N TRP A 212 -16.93 -14.95 -12.42
CA TRP A 212 -17.08 -16.40 -12.33
C TRP A 212 -16.61 -17.05 -13.61
N THR A 213 -15.33 -17.40 -13.68
CA THR A 213 -14.70 -18.11 -14.79
C THR A 213 -13.43 -18.79 -14.30
N GLY A 214 -13.05 -19.89 -14.94
CA GLY A 214 -11.79 -20.58 -14.68
C GLY A 214 -11.96 -22.03 -14.21
N PRO A 215 -10.92 -22.84 -14.42
CA PRO A 215 -10.96 -24.30 -14.18
C PRO A 215 -10.92 -24.71 -12.71
N VAL A 216 -10.86 -23.75 -11.77
CA VAL A 216 -10.79 -24.00 -10.31
C VAL A 216 -11.87 -23.21 -9.57
N SER A 217 -13.00 -22.93 -10.22
CA SER A 217 -14.11 -22.18 -9.61
C SER A 217 -14.69 -22.91 -8.39
N ASP A 218 -14.78 -24.22 -8.43
CA ASP A 218 -15.14 -25.11 -7.33
C ASP A 218 -14.27 -24.85 -6.09
N LYS A 219 -12.94 -24.91 -6.24
CA LYS A 219 -11.99 -24.67 -5.15
C LYS A 219 -12.01 -23.23 -4.65
N ALA A 220 -12.23 -22.28 -5.55
CA ALA A 220 -12.33 -20.88 -5.20
C ALA A 220 -13.53 -20.58 -4.31
N PHE A 221 -14.71 -21.05 -4.69
CA PHE A 221 -15.94 -20.85 -3.92
C PHE A 221 -15.98 -21.68 -2.64
N SER A 222 -15.43 -22.90 -2.64
CA SER A 222 -15.24 -23.69 -1.42
C SER A 222 -14.37 -22.96 -0.38
N ARG A 223 -13.36 -22.18 -0.82
CA ARG A 223 -12.56 -21.34 0.07
C ARG A 223 -13.27 -20.07 0.47
N LEU A 224 -14.05 -19.49 -0.44
CA LEU A 224 -14.84 -18.30 -0.16
C LEU A 224 -15.92 -18.59 0.90
N ALA A 225 -16.53 -19.77 0.86
CA ALA A 225 -17.50 -20.21 1.88
C ALA A 225 -16.90 -20.28 3.30
N LYS A 226 -15.56 -20.37 3.43
CA LYS A 226 -14.86 -20.35 4.73
C LYS A 226 -14.55 -18.94 5.23
N CYS A 227 -14.92 -17.88 4.50
CA CYS A 227 -14.68 -16.48 4.90
C CYS A 227 -15.85 -16.00 5.76
N LYS A 228 -15.77 -16.16 7.08
CA LYS A 228 -16.86 -15.89 8.05
C LYS A 228 -17.33 -14.43 8.07
N GLU A 229 -16.46 -13.49 7.75
CA GLU A 229 -16.79 -12.06 7.74
C GLU A 229 -17.41 -11.59 6.40
N LEU A 230 -17.54 -12.48 5.42
CA LEU A 230 -18.10 -12.12 4.12
C LEU A 230 -19.57 -11.69 4.26
N ARG A 231 -19.89 -10.49 3.78
CA ARG A 231 -21.24 -9.90 3.83
C ARG A 231 -21.78 -9.52 2.45
N HIS A 232 -20.90 -9.13 1.54
CA HIS A 232 -21.28 -8.62 0.22
C HIS A 232 -20.58 -9.41 -0.88
N LEU A 233 -21.38 -9.99 -1.77
CA LEU A 233 -20.90 -10.81 -2.88
C LEU A 233 -21.49 -10.28 -4.20
N ASP A 234 -20.63 -9.82 -5.11
CA ASP A 234 -20.99 -9.49 -6.50
C ASP A 234 -20.34 -10.52 -7.44
N ILE A 235 -21.17 -11.29 -8.12
CA ILE A 235 -20.75 -12.29 -9.11
C ILE A 235 -20.94 -11.70 -10.50
N ALA A 236 -19.84 -11.47 -11.20
CA ALA A 236 -19.88 -11.10 -12.60
C ALA A 236 -19.92 -12.34 -13.49
N ILE A 237 -20.90 -12.41 -14.38
CA ILE A 237 -21.10 -13.54 -15.30
C ILE A 237 -20.85 -13.13 -16.75
N SER A 238 -20.40 -14.10 -17.55
CA SER A 238 -20.23 -13.99 -18.99
C SER A 238 -20.48 -15.34 -19.66
N LYS A 239 -20.39 -15.39 -20.98
CA LYS A 239 -20.44 -16.69 -21.69
C LYS A 239 -19.34 -17.65 -21.25
N SER A 240 -18.17 -17.11 -20.83
CA SER A 240 -17.06 -17.94 -20.35
C SER A 240 -17.29 -18.59 -18.99
N THR A 241 -18.33 -18.19 -18.25
CA THR A 241 -18.72 -18.81 -16.97
C THR A 241 -18.98 -20.32 -17.12
N THR A 242 -19.51 -20.74 -18.24
CA THR A 242 -19.81 -22.15 -18.52
C THR A 242 -18.80 -22.84 -19.45
N ASN A 243 -17.66 -22.23 -19.71
CA ASN A 243 -16.59 -22.87 -20.47
C ASN A 243 -15.91 -24.02 -19.71
N PHE A 244 -16.09 -24.05 -18.39
CA PHE A 244 -15.52 -25.06 -17.50
C PHE A 244 -16.65 -25.85 -16.87
N GLU A 245 -16.61 -27.15 -17.12
CA GLU A 245 -17.65 -28.09 -16.75
C GLU A 245 -17.33 -28.82 -15.45
N THR A 246 -18.37 -29.28 -14.77
CA THR A 246 -18.22 -30.20 -13.65
C THR A 246 -17.68 -31.55 -14.15
N PRO A 247 -17.00 -32.35 -13.31
CA PRO A 247 -16.60 -33.72 -13.65
C PRO A 247 -17.76 -34.57 -14.18
N ARG A 248 -18.95 -34.41 -13.59
CA ARG A 248 -20.18 -35.11 -13.98
C ARG A 248 -20.62 -34.74 -15.40
N GLU A 249 -20.62 -33.45 -15.73
CA GLU A 249 -21.01 -32.96 -17.06
C GLU A 249 -20.02 -33.43 -18.11
N LYS A 250 -18.71 -33.38 -17.80
CA LYS A 250 -17.65 -33.86 -18.68
C LYS A 250 -17.80 -35.38 -18.97
N GLU A 251 -18.23 -36.15 -17.99
CA GLU A 251 -18.51 -37.56 -18.16
C GLU A 251 -19.78 -37.79 -19.01
N MET A 252 -20.85 -37.08 -18.70
CA MET A 252 -22.13 -37.15 -19.44
C MET A 252 -21.96 -36.82 -20.94
N ARG A 253 -21.12 -35.83 -21.24
CA ARG A 253 -20.83 -35.40 -22.63
C ARG A 253 -20.13 -36.50 -23.46
N ARG A 254 -19.45 -37.44 -22.84
CA ARG A 254 -18.90 -38.61 -23.54
C ARG A 254 -19.97 -39.51 -24.15
N TYR A 255 -21.13 -39.55 -23.54
CA TYR A 255 -22.25 -40.40 -23.95
C TYR A 255 -23.32 -39.62 -24.73
N PHE A 256 -23.43 -38.32 -24.51
CA PHE A 256 -24.44 -37.46 -25.12
C PHE A 256 -23.81 -36.35 -25.96
N HIS A 257 -23.50 -36.66 -27.18
CA HIS A 257 -22.77 -35.72 -28.10
C HIS A 257 -23.61 -34.51 -28.52
N SER A 258 -24.94 -34.56 -28.38
CA SER A 258 -25.88 -33.49 -28.79
C SER A 258 -26.36 -32.64 -27.62
N MET A 259 -25.59 -32.52 -26.53
CA MET A 259 -25.98 -31.70 -25.39
C MET A 259 -26.14 -30.23 -25.80
N LYS A 260 -27.24 -29.62 -25.29
CA LYS A 260 -27.51 -28.18 -25.40
C LYS A 260 -26.34 -27.35 -24.81
N PRO A 261 -26.15 -26.09 -25.22
CA PRO A 261 -25.13 -25.24 -24.64
C PRO A 261 -25.27 -25.23 -23.11
N ALA A 262 -24.11 -25.29 -22.42
CA ALA A 262 -24.02 -25.41 -20.98
C ALA A 262 -24.83 -24.29 -20.27
N ARG A 263 -25.68 -24.68 -19.33
CA ARG A 263 -26.48 -23.77 -18.51
C ARG A 263 -25.65 -23.24 -17.35
N LEU A 264 -26.07 -22.13 -16.75
CA LEU A 264 -25.44 -21.63 -15.52
C LEU A 264 -25.54 -22.63 -14.35
N ALA A 265 -26.58 -23.44 -14.34
CA ALA A 265 -26.75 -24.51 -13.36
C ALA A 265 -25.69 -25.62 -13.45
N ASP A 266 -25.05 -25.77 -14.61
CA ASP A 266 -24.03 -26.78 -14.87
C ASP A 266 -22.61 -26.18 -14.77
N ALA A 267 -22.49 -24.89 -14.47
CA ALA A 267 -21.22 -24.20 -14.37
C ALA A 267 -20.38 -24.70 -13.20
N LEU A 268 -19.08 -24.88 -13.41
CA LEU A 268 -18.15 -25.35 -12.40
C LEU A 268 -18.16 -24.43 -11.18
N GLY A 269 -18.42 -24.98 -9.99
CA GLY A 269 -18.42 -24.25 -8.73
C GLY A 269 -19.80 -23.74 -8.30
N ILE A 270 -20.88 -24.08 -9.01
CA ILE A 270 -22.25 -23.66 -8.63
C ILE A 270 -22.64 -24.22 -7.25
N GLU A 271 -22.34 -25.49 -6.96
CA GLU A 271 -22.69 -26.13 -5.68
C GLU A 271 -21.97 -25.46 -4.51
N GLU A 272 -20.68 -25.21 -4.66
CA GLU A 272 -19.87 -24.51 -3.67
C GLU A 272 -20.31 -23.06 -3.50
N LEU A 273 -20.68 -22.38 -4.58
CA LEU A 273 -21.25 -21.04 -4.52
C LEU A 273 -22.56 -21.05 -3.73
N LEU A 274 -23.45 -22.02 -4.00
CA LEU A 274 -24.72 -22.18 -3.29
C LEU A 274 -24.57 -22.66 -1.84
N SER A 275 -23.39 -23.11 -1.41
CA SER A 275 -23.11 -23.46 -0.01
C SER A 275 -22.78 -22.25 0.87
N ILE A 276 -22.46 -21.10 0.30
CA ILE A 276 -22.19 -19.87 1.06
C ILE A 276 -23.46 -19.42 1.79
N ARG A 277 -23.34 -18.96 3.04
CA ARG A 277 -24.46 -18.52 3.90
C ARG A 277 -24.18 -17.17 4.56
N GLY A 278 -25.21 -16.56 5.12
CA GLY A 278 -25.09 -15.39 6.00
C GLY A 278 -24.74 -14.09 5.28
N LEU A 279 -24.92 -14.00 3.96
CA LEU A 279 -24.64 -12.79 3.21
C LEU A 279 -25.73 -11.72 3.42
N THR A 280 -25.31 -10.48 3.60
CA THR A 280 -26.22 -9.33 3.68
C THR A 280 -26.69 -8.90 2.29
N SER A 281 -25.78 -8.91 1.32
CA SER A 281 -26.05 -8.46 -0.05
C SER A 281 -25.41 -9.40 -1.07
N VAL A 282 -26.22 -9.77 -2.06
CA VAL A 282 -25.79 -10.58 -3.20
C VAL A 282 -26.23 -9.87 -4.48
N CYS A 283 -25.31 -9.70 -5.40
CA CYS A 283 -25.54 -9.08 -6.70
C CYS A 283 -24.98 -9.98 -7.81
N VAL A 284 -25.68 -10.06 -8.93
CA VAL A 284 -25.20 -10.69 -10.15
C VAL A 284 -25.12 -9.62 -11.24
N SER A 285 -23.94 -9.41 -11.78
CA SER A 285 -23.68 -8.42 -12.81
C SER A 285 -23.14 -9.08 -14.08
N HIS A 286 -23.26 -8.40 -15.22
CA HIS A 286 -22.52 -8.79 -16.42
C HIS A 286 -21.10 -8.25 -16.37
N VAL A 287 -20.15 -9.01 -16.92
CA VAL A 287 -18.82 -8.47 -17.18
C VAL A 287 -18.92 -7.31 -18.17
N ASN A 288 -18.20 -6.23 -17.92
CA ASN A 288 -18.11 -5.14 -18.87
C ASN A 288 -17.34 -5.61 -20.11
N GLY A 289 -18.04 -5.78 -21.21
CA GLY A 289 -17.50 -6.28 -22.46
C GLY A 289 -18.50 -6.08 -23.59
N ARG A 290 -18.12 -6.57 -24.78
CA ARG A 290 -19.02 -6.54 -25.96
C ARG A 290 -20.29 -7.33 -25.66
N GLN A 291 -21.42 -6.93 -26.23
CA GLN A 291 -22.71 -7.61 -26.06
C GLN A 291 -22.62 -9.12 -26.42
N SER A 292 -21.80 -9.48 -27.40
CA SER A 292 -21.55 -10.86 -27.80
C SER A 292 -20.99 -11.77 -26.69
N THR A 293 -20.37 -11.19 -25.65
CA THR A 293 -19.78 -11.94 -24.53
C THR A 293 -20.69 -12.03 -23.31
N LYS A 294 -21.80 -11.29 -23.29
CA LYS A 294 -22.76 -11.29 -22.21
C LYS A 294 -23.73 -12.47 -22.33
N ARG A 295 -24.24 -12.90 -21.18
CA ARG A 295 -25.39 -13.78 -21.07
C ARG A 295 -26.68 -12.97 -21.18
N THR A 296 -27.84 -13.65 -21.23
CA THR A 296 -29.13 -12.96 -21.25
C THR A 296 -29.42 -12.30 -19.89
N ASP A 297 -30.19 -11.22 -19.91
CA ASP A 297 -30.63 -10.56 -18.67
C ASP A 297 -31.56 -11.46 -17.86
N GLU A 298 -32.30 -12.36 -18.51
CA GLU A 298 -33.12 -13.35 -17.85
C GLU A 298 -32.25 -14.37 -17.06
N GLU A 299 -31.22 -14.93 -17.67
CA GLU A 299 -30.28 -15.82 -16.95
C GLU A 299 -29.63 -15.13 -15.74
N ARG A 300 -29.26 -13.86 -15.90
CA ARG A 300 -28.71 -13.04 -14.81
C ARG A 300 -29.71 -12.88 -13.68
N ALA A 301 -30.96 -12.49 -14.00
CA ALA A 301 -32.02 -12.27 -13.03
C ALA A 301 -32.39 -13.56 -12.29
N ASN A 302 -32.51 -14.68 -13.01
CA ASN A 302 -32.81 -15.99 -12.43
C ASN A 302 -31.70 -16.46 -11.48
N LEU A 303 -30.42 -16.30 -11.87
CA LEU A 303 -29.30 -16.61 -10.99
C LEU A 303 -29.30 -15.71 -9.76
N GLN A 304 -29.53 -14.41 -9.93
CA GLN A 304 -29.60 -13.48 -8.80
C GLN A 304 -30.72 -13.86 -7.80
N GLY A 305 -31.89 -14.19 -8.29
CA GLY A 305 -32.97 -14.65 -7.46
C GLY A 305 -32.61 -15.91 -6.66
N LEU A 306 -32.02 -16.91 -7.33
CA LEU A 306 -31.53 -18.13 -6.69
C LEU A 306 -30.48 -17.85 -5.61
N LEU A 307 -29.50 -17.02 -5.92
CA LEU A 307 -28.42 -16.70 -4.97
C LEU A 307 -28.94 -15.91 -3.77
N ILE A 308 -29.86 -14.95 -3.97
CA ILE A 308 -30.48 -14.20 -2.88
C ILE A 308 -31.24 -15.17 -1.96
N PHE A 309 -32.03 -16.09 -2.53
CA PHE A 309 -32.78 -17.06 -1.77
C PHE A 309 -31.90 -18.01 -0.94
N LYS A 310 -30.76 -18.48 -1.51
CA LYS A 310 -29.89 -19.47 -0.86
C LYS A 310 -28.86 -18.85 0.08
N LEU A 311 -28.24 -17.75 -0.30
CA LEU A 311 -27.05 -17.22 0.39
C LEU A 311 -27.38 -16.25 1.54
N ARG A 312 -28.58 -15.66 1.53
CA ARG A 312 -29.01 -14.75 2.61
C ARG A 312 -29.59 -15.48 3.81
N VAL A 313 -29.83 -16.81 3.71
CA VAL A 313 -30.24 -17.62 4.84
C VAL A 313 -29.12 -17.63 5.89
N PRO A 314 -29.43 -17.38 7.18
CA PRO A 314 -28.43 -17.51 8.25
C PRO A 314 -27.79 -18.89 8.23
N GLU A 315 -26.50 -18.94 8.62
CA GLU A 315 -25.87 -20.22 8.95
C GLU A 315 -26.61 -20.75 10.19
N LEU A 316 -27.24 -21.91 10.07
CA LEU A 316 -27.82 -22.60 11.22
C LEU A 316 -26.64 -23.16 12.02
N ASP A 317 -26.44 -22.67 13.24
CA ASP A 317 -25.44 -23.13 14.21
C ASP A 317 -25.57 -24.63 14.51
#